data_9734dc1abdb273e52f094f24185a974a
#
_entry.id   9734dc1abdb273e52f094f24185a974a
#
_cell.length_a   1.000
_cell.length_b   1.000
_cell.length_c   1.000
_cell.angle_alpha   90.00
_cell.angle_beta   90.00
_cell.angle_gamma   90.00
#
_symmetry.space_group_name_H-M   'P 1'
#
loop_
_entity.id
_entity.type
_entity.pdbx_description
1 polymer ?
#
loop_
_entity_poly.entity_id
_entity_poly.type
_entity_poly.pdbx_seq_one_letter_code
_entity_poly.pdbx_strand_id
1 'polypeptide(L)'
;MKIRTGWYSEYEYYVVKPLHNKQRQVLIMFAESVGGGRWNVGAGVFSCNVTYHSLTLSKVWRTPTSTNKNPSIITVKLALEALQEIEQVIAQDSQGKRRYIYVDGLDERRQRVYTKLLTKKYNYKKSTTKCTYCDLPMLYKRLG
;
A
#
# COMPACT_ATOMS: atom_id res chain seq x y z
N MET A 1 -1.37 -13.95 -1.79
CA MET A 1 -1.18 -12.78 -2.66
C MET A 1 -1.45 -13.16 -4.10
N LYS A 2 -2.07 -12.29 -4.86
CA LYS A 2 -2.49 -12.54 -6.22
C LYS A 2 -1.89 -11.53 -7.18
N ILE A 3 -1.44 -11.99 -8.36
CA ILE A 3 -0.88 -11.15 -9.41
C ILE A 3 -1.93 -11.00 -10.49
N ARG A 4 -2.10 -9.78 -11.00
CA ARG A 4 -2.88 -9.55 -12.21
C ARG A 4 -2.24 -8.45 -13.05
N THR A 5 -2.48 -8.50 -14.36
CA THR A 5 -2.05 -7.43 -15.27
C THR A 5 -3.11 -6.32 -15.27
N GLY A 6 -2.68 -5.07 -15.10
CA GLY A 6 -3.55 -3.91 -15.14
C GLY A 6 -3.41 -3.13 -16.44
N TRP A 7 -4.37 -2.24 -16.69
CA TRP A 7 -4.40 -1.39 -17.90
C TRP A 7 -3.22 -0.39 -17.96
N TYR A 8 -2.81 0.10 -16.78
CA TYR A 8 -1.76 1.12 -16.66
C TYR A 8 -0.47 0.57 -16.06
N SER A 9 -0.47 -0.70 -15.70
CA SER A 9 0.67 -1.31 -15.04
C SER A 9 0.92 -2.69 -15.63
N GLU A 10 2.18 -3.03 -15.72
CA GLU A 10 2.60 -4.35 -16.18
C GLU A 10 2.17 -5.44 -15.21
N TYR A 11 2.27 -5.12 -13.90
CA TYR A 11 1.91 -6.05 -12.83
C TYR A 11 1.24 -5.32 -11.68
N GLU A 12 0.30 -6.01 -11.06
CA GLU A 12 -0.33 -5.60 -9.80
C GLU A 12 -0.28 -6.76 -8.81
N TYR A 13 0.09 -6.46 -7.58
CA TYR A 13 0.00 -7.40 -6.46
C TYR A 13 -0.99 -6.88 -5.44
N TYR A 14 -1.69 -7.77 -4.75
CA TYR A 14 -2.47 -7.35 -3.59
C TYR A 14 -2.41 -8.37 -2.47
N VAL A 15 -2.48 -7.86 -1.24
CA VAL A 15 -2.53 -8.66 -0.01
C VAL A 15 -3.80 -8.30 0.74
N VAL A 16 -4.52 -9.32 1.18
CA VAL A 16 -5.76 -9.16 1.94
C VAL A 16 -5.53 -9.64 3.37
N LYS A 17 -5.87 -8.79 4.34
CA LYS A 17 -5.76 -9.10 5.76
C LYS A 17 -7.11 -8.88 6.43
N PRO A 18 -7.78 -9.93 6.93
CA PRO A 18 -9.03 -9.76 7.67
C PRO A 18 -8.80 -8.98 8.97
N LEU A 19 -9.69 -8.04 9.25
CA LEU A 19 -9.62 -7.26 10.49
C LEU A 19 -10.29 -7.96 11.67
N HIS A 20 -11.11 -8.99 11.40
CA HIS A 20 -11.86 -9.75 12.42
C HIS A 20 -12.69 -8.84 13.34
N ASN A 21 -13.27 -7.79 12.77
CA ASN A 21 -14.15 -6.89 13.49
C ASN A 21 -15.63 -7.21 13.23
N LYS A 22 -16.52 -6.54 13.94
CA LYS A 22 -17.98 -6.74 13.81
C LYS A 22 -18.49 -6.38 12.42
N GLN A 23 -17.84 -5.46 11.73
CA GLN A 23 -18.21 -5.02 10.39
C GLN A 23 -17.68 -5.95 9.30
N ARG A 24 -16.99 -7.01 9.65
CA ARG A 24 -16.39 -7.97 8.70
C ARG A 24 -15.57 -7.26 7.62
N GLN A 25 -14.70 -6.36 8.05
CA GLN A 25 -13.85 -5.60 7.13
C GLN A 25 -12.54 -6.32 6.86
N VAL A 26 -11.95 -6.00 5.73
CA VAL A 26 -10.62 -6.48 5.34
C VAL A 26 -9.76 -5.29 4.99
N LEU A 27 -8.47 -5.39 5.31
CA LEU A 27 -7.46 -4.47 4.79
C LEU A 27 -6.96 -5.06 3.49
N ILE A 28 -6.93 -4.25 2.45
CA ILE A 28 -6.36 -4.65 1.15
C ILE A 28 -5.23 -3.67 0.83
N MET A 29 -4.05 -4.21 0.63
CA MET A 29 -2.90 -3.44 0.18
C MET A 29 -2.60 -3.79 -1.28
N PHE A 30 -2.50 -2.77 -2.11
CA PHE A 30 -2.19 -2.90 -3.52
C PHE A 30 -0.80 -2.37 -3.82
N ALA A 31 -0.09 -3.07 -4.70
CA ALA A 31 1.15 -2.62 -5.28
C ALA A 31 1.01 -2.64 -6.80
N GLU A 32 1.36 -1.54 -7.43
CA GLU A 32 1.25 -1.37 -8.87
C GLU A 32 2.61 -0.96 -9.46
N SER A 33 3.07 -1.71 -10.46
CA SER A 33 4.28 -1.35 -11.19
C SER A 33 3.98 -0.20 -12.15
N VAL A 34 4.72 0.89 -12.01
CA VAL A 34 4.52 2.10 -12.82
C VAL A 34 5.68 2.40 -13.78
N GLY A 35 6.57 1.42 -13.98
CA GLY A 35 7.73 1.56 -14.85
C GLY A 35 8.99 2.02 -14.11
N GLY A 36 10.14 1.87 -14.74
CA GLY A 36 11.42 2.28 -14.16
C GLY A 36 11.82 1.55 -12.89
N GLY A 37 11.23 0.39 -12.63
CA GLY A 37 11.45 -0.36 -11.39
C GLY A 37 10.69 0.18 -10.20
N ARG A 38 9.81 1.15 -10.39
CA ARG A 38 9.03 1.76 -9.32
C ARG A 38 7.69 1.04 -9.12
N TRP A 39 7.36 0.81 -7.87
CA TRP A 39 6.08 0.24 -7.44
C TRP A 39 5.39 1.22 -6.50
N ASN A 40 4.17 1.60 -6.84
CA ASN A 40 3.35 2.43 -5.95
C ASN A 40 2.48 1.52 -5.10
N VAL A 41 2.41 1.81 -3.80
CA VAL A 41 1.68 0.99 -2.83
C VAL A 41 0.71 1.86 -2.04
N GLY A 42 -0.49 1.37 -1.91
CA GLY A 42 -1.51 1.99 -1.07
C GLY A 42 -2.40 0.93 -0.46
N ALA A 43 -3.05 1.27 0.65
CA ALA A 43 -3.94 0.35 1.37
C ALA A 43 -5.27 1.01 1.71
N GLY A 44 -6.30 0.19 1.79
CA GLY A 44 -7.62 0.62 2.22
C GLY A 44 -8.32 -0.46 3.02
N VAL A 45 -9.36 -0.05 3.73
CA VAL A 45 -10.24 -0.95 4.49
C VAL A 45 -11.56 -1.05 3.76
N PHE A 46 -12.00 -2.27 3.50
CA PHE A 46 -13.19 -2.55 2.70
C PHE A 46 -14.08 -3.58 3.38
N SER A 47 -15.34 -3.64 2.96
CA SER A 47 -16.22 -4.73 3.31
C SER A 47 -15.70 -6.04 2.72
N CYS A 48 -15.87 -7.15 3.43
CA CYS A 48 -15.48 -8.47 2.92
C CYS A 48 -16.28 -8.91 1.69
N ASN A 49 -17.40 -8.25 1.38
CA ASN A 49 -18.18 -8.51 0.17
C ASN A 49 -17.62 -7.87 -1.10
N VAL A 50 -16.55 -7.10 -0.97
CA VAL A 50 -15.91 -6.45 -2.11
C VAL A 50 -15.31 -7.52 -3.02
N THR A 51 -15.63 -7.43 -4.30
CA THR A 51 -15.07 -8.32 -5.32
C THR A 51 -13.66 -7.82 -5.68
N TYR A 52 -12.64 -8.55 -5.30
CA TYR A 52 -11.25 -8.14 -5.49
C TYR A 52 -10.89 -7.89 -6.94
N HIS A 53 -11.53 -8.58 -7.87
CA HIS A 53 -11.28 -8.42 -9.31
C HIS A 53 -11.70 -7.06 -9.86
N SER A 54 -12.62 -6.38 -9.20
CA SER A 54 -13.07 -5.04 -9.61
C SER A 54 -12.27 -3.92 -8.96
N LEU A 55 -11.43 -4.22 -7.98
CA LEU A 55 -10.62 -3.22 -7.30
C LEU A 55 -9.34 -2.95 -8.08
N THR A 56 -9.08 -1.68 -8.28
CA THR A 56 -7.83 -1.18 -8.85
C THR A 56 -7.18 -0.24 -7.85
N LEU A 57 -5.90 0.02 -7.99
CA LEU A 57 -5.21 0.96 -7.13
C LEU A 57 -5.86 2.36 -7.21
N SER A 58 -6.31 2.77 -8.39
CA SER A 58 -7.02 4.04 -8.53
C SER A 58 -8.36 4.06 -7.81
N LYS A 59 -9.07 2.93 -7.72
CA LYS A 59 -10.30 2.84 -6.90
C LYS A 59 -9.97 2.91 -5.42
N VAL A 60 -8.93 2.24 -4.98
CA VAL A 60 -8.44 2.33 -3.60
C VAL A 60 -8.12 3.78 -3.25
N TRP A 61 -7.49 4.50 -4.16
CA TRP A 61 -7.14 5.90 -3.94
C TRP A 61 -8.35 6.84 -3.94
N ARG A 62 -9.39 6.51 -4.70
CA ARG A 62 -10.59 7.36 -4.80
C ARG A 62 -11.62 7.09 -3.71
N THR A 63 -11.60 5.88 -3.13
CA THR A 63 -12.55 5.52 -2.09
C THR A 63 -12.03 6.03 -0.75
N PRO A 64 -12.69 7.01 -0.13
CA PRO A 64 -12.33 7.39 1.23
C PRO A 64 -12.52 6.17 2.11
N THR A 65 -11.41 5.61 2.53
CA THR A 65 -11.36 4.28 3.11
C THR A 65 -11.84 4.24 4.52
N SER A 66 -12.31 5.26 5.09
CA SER A 66 -12.81 5.05 6.41
C SER A 66 -13.56 6.21 6.93
N THR A 67 -14.63 5.87 7.30
CA THR A 67 -15.29 6.31 8.50
C THR A 67 -14.42 6.22 9.77
N ASN A 68 -13.30 5.52 9.74
CA ASN A 68 -12.38 5.44 10.87
C ASN A 68 -11.44 6.64 10.88
N LYS A 69 -11.82 7.63 11.67
CA LYS A 69 -11.01 8.82 11.91
C LYS A 69 -9.65 8.51 12.55
N ASN A 70 -9.54 7.37 13.24
CA ASN A 70 -8.30 6.89 13.84
C ASN A 70 -8.10 5.43 13.47
N PRO A 71 -7.09 5.09 12.66
CA PRO A 71 -6.80 3.69 12.40
C PRO A 71 -6.45 3.02 13.73
N SER A 72 -7.09 1.89 14.00
CA SER A 72 -6.77 1.11 15.18
C SER A 72 -5.33 0.60 15.08
N ILE A 73 -4.72 0.32 16.25
CA ILE A 73 -3.38 -0.28 16.31
C ILE A 73 -3.35 -1.58 15.50
N ILE A 74 -4.43 -2.36 15.55
CA ILE A 74 -4.55 -3.61 14.79
C ILE A 74 -4.48 -3.35 13.29
N THR A 75 -5.19 -2.34 12.79
CA THR A 75 -5.17 -1.97 11.36
C THR A 75 -3.77 -1.56 10.91
N VAL A 76 -3.08 -0.75 11.71
CA VAL A 76 -1.71 -0.33 11.40
C VAL A 76 -0.77 -1.53 11.37
N LYS A 77 -0.88 -2.43 12.35
CA LYS A 77 -0.06 -3.65 12.41
C LYS A 77 -0.27 -4.53 11.18
N LEU A 78 -1.52 -4.74 10.78
CA LEU A 78 -1.86 -5.53 9.59
C LEU A 78 -1.34 -4.86 8.31
N ALA A 79 -1.40 -3.54 8.23
CA ALA A 79 -0.84 -2.81 7.09
C ALA A 79 0.68 -2.99 6.99
N LEU A 80 1.38 -2.95 8.11
CA LEU A 80 2.83 -3.20 8.14
C LEU A 80 3.16 -4.63 7.72
N GLU A 81 2.41 -5.62 8.18
CA GLU A 81 2.59 -7.02 7.76
C GLU A 81 2.37 -7.17 6.26
N ALA A 82 1.30 -6.59 5.73
CA ALA A 82 1.00 -6.63 4.31
C ALA A 82 2.10 -5.95 3.48
N LEU A 83 2.62 -4.83 3.94
CA LEU A 83 3.71 -4.13 3.28
C LEU A 83 4.98 -4.99 3.22
N GLN A 84 5.31 -5.68 4.30
CA GLN A 84 6.47 -6.57 4.32
C GLN A 84 6.31 -7.74 3.35
N GLU A 85 5.11 -8.32 3.23
CA GLU A 85 4.85 -9.37 2.25
C GLU A 85 5.04 -8.85 0.82
N ILE A 86 4.54 -7.65 0.53
CA ILE A 86 4.71 -7.02 -0.79
C ILE A 86 6.19 -6.75 -1.08
N GLU A 87 6.94 -6.24 -0.10
CA GLU A 87 8.38 -6.02 -0.25
C GLU A 87 9.11 -7.29 -0.65
N GLN A 88 8.79 -8.39 0.02
CA GLN A 88 9.43 -9.68 -0.25
C GLN A 88 9.15 -10.16 -1.67
N VAL A 89 7.91 -10.04 -2.13
CA VAL A 89 7.53 -10.48 -3.48
C VAL A 89 8.21 -9.63 -4.54
N ILE A 90 8.21 -8.32 -4.37
CA ILE A 90 8.88 -7.42 -5.32
C ILE A 90 10.40 -7.70 -5.35
N ALA A 91 11.00 -7.91 -4.20
CA ALA A 91 12.43 -8.20 -4.11
C ALA A 91 12.78 -9.54 -4.77
N GLN A 92 11.96 -10.57 -4.60
CA GLN A 92 12.16 -11.88 -5.24
C GLN A 92 12.01 -11.80 -6.75
N ASP A 93 11.05 -11.02 -7.23
CA ASP A 93 10.81 -10.82 -8.66
C ASP A 93 11.81 -9.88 -9.33
N SER A 94 12.70 -9.27 -8.57
CA SER A 94 13.61 -8.25 -9.09
C SER A 94 14.63 -8.79 -10.08
N GLN A 95 14.99 -10.07 -9.99
CA GLN A 95 16.01 -10.72 -10.82
C GLN A 95 17.33 -9.92 -10.84
N GLY A 96 17.71 -9.36 -9.70
CA GLY A 96 18.91 -8.52 -9.59
C GLY A 96 18.75 -7.08 -10.09
N LYS A 97 17.61 -6.71 -10.64
CA LYS A 97 17.34 -5.33 -11.07
C LYS A 97 16.93 -4.47 -9.89
N ARG A 98 17.24 -3.18 -9.98
CA ARG A 98 16.81 -2.22 -8.95
C ARG A 98 15.30 -2.07 -8.96
N ARG A 99 14.70 -2.15 -7.77
CA ARG A 99 13.28 -1.91 -7.56
C ARG A 99 13.11 -0.90 -6.44
N TYR A 100 12.10 -0.07 -6.56
CA TYR A 100 11.76 0.94 -5.58
C TYR A 100 10.29 0.79 -5.21
N ILE A 101 10.01 0.85 -3.92
CA ILE A 101 8.64 0.87 -3.43
C ILE A 101 8.33 2.26 -2.88
N TYR A 102 7.19 2.81 -3.30
CA TYR A 102 6.70 4.12 -2.87
C TYR A 102 5.38 3.91 -2.14
N VAL A 103 5.33 4.35 -0.89
CA VAL A 103 4.14 4.19 -0.04
C VAL A 103 3.36 5.48 0.00
N ASP A 104 2.08 5.39 -0.37
CA ASP A 104 1.12 6.48 -0.37
C ASP A 104 0.04 6.20 0.67
N GLY A 105 -0.04 7.03 1.71
CA GLY A 105 -1.04 6.91 2.76
C GLY A 105 -2.41 7.42 2.35
N LEU A 106 -2.51 8.07 1.20
CA LEU A 106 -3.73 8.60 0.56
C LEU A 106 -4.31 9.86 1.20
N ASP A 107 -4.14 10.03 2.48
CA ASP A 107 -4.53 11.26 3.18
C ASP A 107 -3.44 11.70 4.15
N GLU A 108 -3.55 12.94 4.61
CA GLU A 108 -2.53 13.53 5.46
C GLU A 108 -2.33 12.77 6.77
N ARG A 109 -3.43 12.32 7.38
CA ARG A 109 -3.37 11.61 8.67
C ARG A 109 -2.63 10.29 8.55
N ARG A 110 -2.98 9.48 7.56
CA ARG A 110 -2.32 8.19 7.31
C ARG A 110 -0.87 8.40 6.90
N GLN A 111 -0.60 9.39 6.06
CA GLN A 111 0.77 9.67 5.61
C GLN A 111 1.66 10.09 6.77
N ARG A 112 1.14 10.85 7.74
CA ARG A 112 1.89 11.19 8.96
C ARG A 112 2.20 9.95 9.80
N VAL A 113 1.22 9.05 9.98
CA VAL A 113 1.42 7.81 10.72
C VAL A 113 2.46 6.94 10.03
N TYR A 114 2.35 6.74 8.72
CA TYR A 114 3.31 5.94 7.96
C TYR A 114 4.70 6.57 7.99
N THR A 115 4.81 7.88 7.85
CA THR A 115 6.10 8.56 7.92
C THR A 115 6.78 8.28 9.25
N LYS A 116 6.05 8.41 10.35
CA LYS A 116 6.60 8.19 11.68
C LYS A 116 7.06 6.74 11.89
N LEU A 117 6.27 5.76 11.44
CA LEU A 117 6.57 4.35 11.65
C LEU A 117 7.65 3.83 10.70
N LEU A 118 7.53 4.14 9.41
CA LEU A 118 8.37 3.54 8.38
C LEU A 118 9.79 4.13 8.35
N THR A 119 9.95 5.40 8.70
CA THR A 119 11.28 6.02 8.73
C THR A 119 12.10 5.54 9.93
N LYS A 120 11.48 5.14 11.02
CA LYS A 120 12.20 4.70 12.23
C LYS A 120 12.74 3.28 12.14
N LYS A 121 11.93 2.32 11.66
CA LYS A 121 12.25 0.88 11.79
C LYS A 121 12.36 0.15 10.45
N TYR A 122 11.87 0.71 9.37
CA TYR A 122 11.70 -0.02 8.12
C TYR A 122 12.54 0.51 6.98
N ASN A 123 13.45 1.46 7.26
CA ASN A 123 14.40 2.02 6.30
C ASN A 123 13.76 2.81 5.15
N TYR A 124 12.58 3.34 5.36
CA TYR A 124 11.95 4.23 4.39
C TYR A 124 12.48 5.66 4.53
N LYS A 125 12.52 6.36 3.41
CA LYS A 125 12.94 7.76 3.33
C LYS A 125 11.84 8.59 2.68
N LYS A 126 11.84 9.89 2.96
CA LYS A 126 10.94 10.83 2.31
C LYS A 126 11.37 11.05 0.87
N SER A 127 10.43 10.93 -0.07
CA SER A 127 10.68 11.19 -1.49
C SER A 127 10.37 12.64 -1.85
N THR A 128 10.62 13.01 -3.10
CA THR A 128 10.20 14.29 -3.66
C THR A 128 8.78 14.26 -4.23
N THR A 129 8.18 13.08 -4.34
CA THR A 129 6.82 12.91 -4.83
C THR A 129 5.85 13.05 -3.67
N LYS A 130 4.80 13.85 -3.86
CA LYS A 130 3.78 14.06 -2.84
C LYS A 130 2.74 12.94 -2.86
N CYS A 131 2.15 12.69 -1.70
CA CYS A 131 1.00 11.82 -1.52
C CYS A 131 -0.16 12.26 -2.43
N THR A 132 -1.00 11.34 -2.84
CA THR A 132 -2.05 11.60 -3.84
C THR A 132 -3.03 12.69 -3.43
N TYR A 133 -3.43 12.70 -2.16
CA TYR A 133 -4.43 13.66 -1.65
C TYR A 133 -3.92 14.50 -0.48
N CYS A 134 -2.61 14.66 -0.35
CA CYS A 134 -2.03 15.51 0.68
C CYS A 134 -0.69 16.10 0.23
N ASP A 135 -0.19 17.10 0.97
CA ASP A 135 1.05 17.77 0.62
C ASP A 135 2.30 17.10 1.21
N LEU A 136 2.11 16.03 1.96
CA LEU A 136 3.22 15.29 2.56
C LEU A 136 3.92 14.41 1.52
N PRO A 137 5.23 14.20 1.64
CA PRO A 137 5.94 13.34 0.70
C PRO A 137 5.56 11.88 0.87
N MET A 138 5.48 11.15 -0.24
CA MET A 138 5.46 9.69 -0.23
C MET A 138 6.76 9.18 0.35
N LEU A 139 6.71 8.01 0.96
CA LEU A 139 7.89 7.34 1.48
C LEU A 139 8.39 6.34 0.46
N TYR A 140 9.69 6.19 0.35
CA TYR A 140 10.27 5.23 -0.58
C TYR A 140 11.37 4.40 0.06
N LYS A 141 11.60 3.24 -0.53
CA LYS A 141 12.66 2.33 -0.16
C LYS A 141 13.16 1.60 -1.39
N ARG A 142 14.46 1.41 -1.47
CA ARG A 142 15.07 0.60 -2.52
C ARG A 142 15.05 -0.88 -2.11
N LEU A 143 14.60 -1.73 -3.03
CA LEU A 143 14.57 -3.18 -2.86
C LEU A 143 15.50 -3.82 -3.89
N GLY A 144 16.46 -4.56 -3.44
CA GLY A 144 17.41 -5.26 -4.30
C GLY A 144 18.60 -4.48 -4.75
#